data_d809825391a5934206c273b75937e0b5
#
_entry.id   d809825391a5934206c273b75937e0b5
#
_cell.length_a   1.000
_cell.length_b   1.000
_cell.length_c   1.000
_cell.angle_alpha   90.00
_cell.angle_beta   90.00
_cell.angle_gamma   90.00
#
_symmetry.space_group_name_H-M   'P 1'
#
loop_
_entity.id
_entity.type
_entity.pdbx_description
1 polymer ?
#
loop_
_entity_poly.entity_id
_entity_poly.type
_entity_poly.pdbx_seq_one_letter_code
_entity_poly.pdbx_strand_id
1 'polypeptide(L)'
;MIVFSALVPSSPFLFPSIGQSATDKLKATLQAYQELSAHLYAAQPDIIVVVSSYKTVEASTFFINQSPHYTGHVKEFGDLEFSFRRKGAIGFAHHWKESLARTSPVQLHTKQDLHPTISIPAEILTKPLPRVKIIPVEVADVSSDLHYQFGKEKNNAFASAQQRVAVCVLGTLSQKLSPDSPAGFSLAAKTYDTFMMSH
;
A
#
# COMPACT_ATOMS: atom_id res chain seq x y z
N MET A 1 1.61 0.45 -18.71
CA MET A 1 3.03 0.25 -18.32
C MET A 1 3.24 0.71 -16.88
N ILE A 2 4.21 0.10 -16.12
CA ILE A 2 4.58 0.60 -14.79
C ILE A 2 5.44 1.85 -14.97
N VAL A 3 5.05 2.95 -14.33
CA VAL A 3 5.72 4.25 -14.39
C VAL A 3 6.35 4.66 -13.06
N PHE A 4 6.01 3.99 -11.97
CA PHE A 4 6.53 4.26 -10.63
C PHE A 4 6.35 3.03 -9.74
N SER A 5 7.29 2.77 -8.85
CA SER A 5 7.15 1.77 -7.79
C SER A 5 7.85 2.23 -6.52
N ALA A 6 7.24 1.98 -5.37
CA ALA A 6 7.82 2.29 -4.08
C ALA A 6 7.33 1.30 -3.00
N LEU A 7 8.22 1.03 -2.03
CA LEU A 7 7.89 0.43 -0.75
C LEU A 7 7.83 1.55 0.29
N VAL A 8 6.71 1.68 0.97
CA VAL A 8 6.48 2.77 1.93
C VAL A 8 5.98 2.23 3.27
N PRO A 9 6.35 2.87 4.38
CA PRO A 9 5.86 2.46 5.69
C PRO A 9 4.35 2.67 5.82
N SER A 10 3.70 1.77 6.54
CA SER A 10 2.27 1.80 6.79
C SER A 10 2.02 2.04 8.28
N SER A 11 1.94 3.29 8.68
CA SER A 11 1.69 3.65 10.09
C SER A 11 0.61 4.73 10.19
N PRO A 12 -0.40 4.57 11.05
CA PRO A 12 -1.38 5.62 11.34
C PRO A 12 -0.75 6.89 11.92
N PHE A 13 0.37 6.77 12.63
CA PHE A 13 1.10 7.90 13.24
C PHE A 13 1.72 8.87 12.22
N LEU A 14 1.71 8.53 10.94
CA LEU A 14 2.08 9.45 9.86
C LEU A 14 1.09 10.62 9.72
N PHE A 15 -0.12 10.47 10.25
CA PHE A 15 -1.10 11.54 10.23
C PHE A 15 -0.95 12.39 11.50
N PRO A 16 -0.75 13.73 11.38
CA PRO A 16 -0.35 14.58 12.52
C PRO A 16 -1.31 14.54 13.72
N SER A 17 -2.63 14.48 13.49
CA SER A 17 -3.62 14.41 14.57
C SER A 17 -3.52 13.11 15.39
N ILE A 18 -3.04 12.03 14.78
CA ILE A 18 -2.84 10.73 15.44
C ILE A 18 -1.43 10.66 16.05
N GLY A 19 -0.43 11.10 15.29
CA GLY A 19 0.98 11.04 15.68
C GLY A 19 1.32 11.93 16.88
N GLN A 20 0.67 13.08 17.00
CA GLN A 20 0.89 14.05 18.09
C GLN A 20 2.39 14.25 18.43
N SER A 21 2.79 13.93 19.66
CA SER A 21 4.19 14.02 20.10
C SER A 21 5.13 13.02 19.40
N ALA A 22 4.61 11.92 18.84
CA ALA A 22 5.41 10.98 18.06
C ALA A 22 5.77 11.51 16.66
N THR A 23 5.08 12.56 16.17
CA THR A 23 5.34 13.18 14.86
C THR A 23 6.78 13.67 14.74
N ASP A 24 7.37 14.16 15.82
CA ASP A 24 8.78 14.60 15.83
C ASP A 24 9.76 13.46 15.48
N LYS A 25 9.47 12.24 15.93
CA LYS A 25 10.27 11.05 15.61
C LYS A 25 10.08 10.58 14.16
N LEU A 26 9.01 11.01 13.52
CA LEU A 26 8.64 10.62 12.14
C LEU A 26 8.98 11.69 11.10
N LYS A 27 9.65 12.79 11.48
CA LYS A 27 9.97 13.90 10.56
C LYS A 27 10.69 13.42 9.29
N ALA A 28 11.71 12.58 9.43
CA ALA A 28 12.44 12.05 8.28
C ALA A 28 11.54 11.19 7.37
N THR A 29 10.67 10.37 7.97
CA THR A 29 9.70 9.54 7.22
C THR A 29 8.69 10.42 6.49
N LEU A 30 8.17 11.46 7.13
CA LEU A 30 7.23 12.40 6.51
C LEU A 30 7.88 13.18 5.37
N GLN A 31 9.13 13.60 5.53
CA GLN A 31 9.89 14.23 4.44
C GLN A 31 10.06 13.28 3.25
N ALA A 32 10.46 12.02 3.50
CA ALA A 32 10.57 11.01 2.45
C ALA A 32 9.22 10.77 1.74
N TYR A 33 8.11 10.79 2.46
CA TYR A 33 6.77 10.72 1.84
C TYR A 33 6.48 11.92 0.94
N GLN A 34 6.91 13.13 1.30
CA GLN A 34 6.74 14.32 0.47
C GLN A 34 7.56 14.22 -0.82
N GLU A 35 8.80 13.75 -0.73
CA GLU A 35 9.66 13.49 -1.88
C GLU A 35 9.07 12.42 -2.81
N LEU A 36 8.63 11.29 -2.24
CA LEU A 36 7.95 10.24 -3.01
C LEU A 36 6.66 10.74 -3.66
N SER A 37 5.87 11.56 -2.97
CA SER A 37 4.65 12.16 -3.51
C SER A 37 4.96 13.09 -4.71
N ALA A 38 6.07 13.83 -4.66
CA ALA A 38 6.53 14.66 -5.78
C ALA A 38 6.97 13.81 -6.97
N HIS A 39 7.72 12.72 -6.74
CA HIS A 39 8.11 11.78 -7.80
C HIS A 39 6.89 11.08 -8.41
N LEU A 40 5.93 10.66 -7.58
CA LEU A 40 4.67 10.06 -8.04
C LEU A 40 3.86 11.06 -8.87
N TYR A 41 3.81 12.32 -8.44
CA TYR A 41 3.19 13.39 -9.22
C TYR A 41 3.86 13.58 -10.58
N ALA A 42 5.20 13.60 -10.64
CA ALA A 42 5.94 13.71 -11.89
C ALA A 42 5.70 12.51 -12.83
N ALA A 43 5.49 11.33 -12.26
CA ALA A 43 5.19 10.11 -13.02
C ALA A 43 3.76 10.10 -13.59
N GLN A 44 2.84 10.98 -13.16
CA GLN A 44 1.46 11.10 -13.67
C GLN A 44 0.77 9.76 -13.93
N PRO A 45 0.61 8.88 -12.93
CA PRO A 45 -0.09 7.62 -13.12
C PRO A 45 -1.59 7.82 -13.29
N ASP A 46 -2.23 6.98 -14.10
CA ASP A 46 -3.69 6.88 -14.20
C ASP A 46 -4.28 6.06 -13.04
N ILE A 47 -3.50 5.05 -12.60
CA ILE A 47 -3.90 4.08 -11.58
C ILE A 47 -2.74 3.85 -10.62
N ILE A 48 -3.05 3.79 -9.33
CA ILE A 48 -2.12 3.34 -8.30
C ILE A 48 -2.62 2.03 -7.70
N VAL A 49 -1.83 0.98 -7.83
CA VAL A 49 -2.05 -0.28 -7.12
C VAL A 49 -1.41 -0.17 -5.74
N VAL A 50 -2.22 -0.29 -4.71
CA VAL A 50 -1.81 -0.20 -3.31
C VAL A 50 -1.81 -1.59 -2.70
N VAL A 51 -0.63 -2.20 -2.60
CA VAL A 51 -0.48 -3.54 -2.02
C VAL A 51 -0.27 -3.42 -0.51
N SER A 52 -1.07 -4.09 0.28
CA SER A 52 -1.03 -4.02 1.74
C SER A 52 -0.93 -5.40 2.38
N SER A 53 -0.13 -5.48 3.44
CA SER A 53 -0.10 -6.64 4.34
C SER A 53 -1.30 -6.67 5.30
N TYR A 54 -2.04 -5.56 5.43
CA TYR A 54 -3.30 -5.58 6.17
C TYR A 54 -4.32 -6.42 5.42
N LYS A 55 -4.92 -7.37 6.14
CA LYS A 55 -5.89 -8.33 5.59
C LYS A 55 -7.23 -8.17 6.30
N THR A 56 -8.28 -8.31 5.53
CA THR A 56 -9.64 -8.39 6.08
C THR A 56 -9.94 -9.80 6.58
N VAL A 57 -9.36 -10.81 5.93
CA VAL A 57 -9.52 -12.24 6.24
C VAL A 57 -8.19 -12.93 6.04
N GLU A 58 -7.82 -13.81 6.97
CA GLU A 58 -6.68 -14.72 6.80
C GLU A 58 -7.04 -15.75 5.72
N ALA A 59 -6.33 -15.72 4.62
CA ALA A 59 -6.59 -16.59 3.47
C ALA A 59 -5.35 -16.84 2.64
N SER A 60 -5.27 -18.01 2.04
CA SER A 60 -4.25 -18.37 1.05
C SER A 60 -4.58 -17.81 -0.36
N THR A 61 -5.25 -16.67 -0.42
CA THR A 61 -5.73 -16.05 -1.64
C THR A 61 -5.43 -14.56 -1.61
N PHE A 62 -4.91 -14.01 -2.70
CA PHE A 62 -4.78 -12.57 -2.89
C PHE A 62 -6.15 -11.96 -3.20
N PHE A 63 -6.45 -10.82 -2.60
CA PHE A 63 -7.70 -10.11 -2.90
C PHE A 63 -7.42 -8.80 -3.63
N ILE A 64 -8.04 -8.62 -4.78
CA ILE A 64 -8.06 -7.35 -5.51
C ILE A 64 -9.39 -6.67 -5.21
N ASN A 65 -9.34 -5.48 -4.64
CA ASN A 65 -10.54 -4.72 -4.34
C ASN A 65 -11.02 -3.97 -5.58
N GLN A 66 -12.26 -4.19 -5.99
CA GLN A 66 -12.88 -3.58 -7.17
C GLN A 66 -14.00 -2.58 -6.84
N SER A 67 -13.95 -1.95 -5.68
CA SER A 67 -14.95 -0.93 -5.35
C SER A 67 -14.91 0.26 -6.32
N PRO A 68 -16.06 0.82 -6.73
CA PRO A 68 -16.09 2.02 -7.59
C PRO A 68 -15.53 3.26 -6.89
N HIS A 69 -15.66 3.32 -5.57
CA HIS A 69 -15.16 4.39 -4.72
C HIS A 69 -14.61 3.81 -3.44
N TYR A 70 -13.58 4.44 -2.92
CA TYR A 70 -13.01 4.13 -1.63
C TYR A 70 -13.15 5.30 -0.69
N THR A 71 -13.42 4.98 0.56
CA THR A 71 -13.43 5.91 1.70
C THR A 71 -12.46 5.42 2.75
N GLY A 72 -12.00 6.33 3.59
CA GLY A 72 -11.21 6.02 4.77
C GLY A 72 -11.46 7.06 5.82
N HIS A 73 -11.46 6.65 7.07
CA HIS A 73 -11.61 7.52 8.23
C HIS A 73 -10.69 7.02 9.35
N VAL A 74 -10.48 7.83 10.35
CA VAL A 74 -9.61 7.52 11.50
C VAL A 74 -10.31 7.87 12.82
N LYS A 75 -11.63 7.69 12.85
CA LYS A 75 -12.48 8.01 14.00
C LYS A 75 -12.06 7.27 15.27
N GLU A 76 -11.55 6.06 15.13
CA GLU A 76 -11.00 5.22 16.20
C GLU A 76 -9.77 5.85 16.88
N PHE A 77 -9.10 6.81 16.20
CA PHE A 77 -7.99 7.58 16.75
C PHE A 77 -8.40 8.98 17.20
N GLY A 78 -9.71 9.29 17.23
CA GLY A 78 -10.27 10.54 17.72
C GLY A 78 -10.29 11.69 16.71
N ASP A 79 -9.86 11.48 15.47
CA ASP A 79 -9.96 12.48 14.39
C ASP A 79 -11.22 12.24 13.56
N LEU A 80 -12.13 13.19 13.61
CA LEU A 80 -13.40 13.15 12.87
C LEU A 80 -13.32 13.92 11.54
N GLU A 81 -12.27 14.70 11.32
CA GLU A 81 -12.11 15.55 10.14
C GLU A 81 -11.38 14.82 9.00
N PHE A 82 -10.52 13.86 9.32
CA PHE A 82 -9.86 13.07 8.29
C PHE A 82 -10.88 12.37 7.40
N SER A 83 -10.74 12.60 6.12
CA SER A 83 -11.56 11.92 5.12
C SER A 83 -10.73 11.64 3.87
N PHE A 84 -10.58 10.36 3.59
CA PHE A 84 -9.98 9.88 2.34
C PHE A 84 -11.08 9.52 1.35
N ARG A 85 -10.94 9.95 0.10
CA ARG A 85 -11.84 9.56 -0.98
C ARG A 85 -11.08 9.41 -2.29
N ARG A 86 -11.19 8.26 -2.94
CA ARG A 86 -10.61 8.02 -4.27
C ARG A 86 -11.56 7.15 -5.11
N LYS A 87 -11.47 7.31 -6.41
CA LYS A 87 -12.17 6.44 -7.36
C LYS A 87 -11.41 5.13 -7.51
N GLY A 88 -12.14 4.03 -7.71
CA GLY A 88 -11.58 2.74 -8.08
C GLY A 88 -11.46 2.58 -9.59
N ALA A 89 -10.58 1.68 -10.01
CA ALA A 89 -10.39 1.31 -11.41
C ALA A 89 -11.00 -0.08 -11.69
N ILE A 90 -12.33 -0.22 -11.55
CA ILE A 90 -13.05 -1.50 -11.61
C ILE A 90 -12.70 -2.30 -12.87
N GLY A 91 -12.81 -1.70 -14.04
CA GLY A 91 -12.56 -2.39 -15.32
C GLY A 91 -11.12 -2.91 -15.39
N PHE A 92 -10.14 -2.14 -14.88
CA PHE A 92 -8.76 -2.58 -14.81
C PHE A 92 -8.57 -3.72 -13.80
N ALA A 93 -9.18 -3.63 -12.62
CA ALA A 93 -9.09 -4.67 -11.59
C ALA A 93 -9.67 -6.00 -12.09
N HIS A 94 -10.80 -5.96 -12.79
CA HIS A 94 -11.44 -7.14 -13.38
C HIS A 94 -10.57 -7.77 -14.46
N HIS A 95 -10.11 -6.98 -15.43
CA HIS A 95 -9.24 -7.46 -16.51
C HIS A 95 -7.93 -8.04 -15.97
N TRP A 96 -7.35 -7.37 -14.98
CA TRP A 96 -6.15 -7.86 -14.31
C TRP A 96 -6.37 -9.21 -13.62
N LYS A 97 -7.47 -9.37 -12.85
CA LYS A 97 -7.83 -10.65 -12.23
C LYS A 97 -7.97 -11.77 -13.25
N GLU A 98 -8.61 -11.50 -14.39
CA GLU A 98 -8.76 -12.50 -15.45
C GLU A 98 -7.41 -12.96 -16.02
N SER A 99 -6.44 -12.06 -16.14
CA SER A 99 -5.09 -12.38 -16.60
C SER A 99 -4.29 -13.25 -15.60
N LEU A 100 -4.64 -13.19 -14.31
CA LEU A 100 -3.99 -13.94 -13.22
C LEU A 100 -4.67 -15.28 -12.90
N ALA A 101 -5.90 -15.50 -13.36
CA ALA A 101 -6.76 -16.59 -12.88
C ALA A 101 -6.23 -18.01 -13.13
N ARG A 102 -5.19 -18.16 -13.96
CA ARG A 102 -4.60 -19.48 -14.27
C ARG A 102 -3.40 -19.86 -13.43
N THR A 103 -2.80 -18.90 -12.72
CA THR A 103 -1.45 -19.03 -12.19
C THR A 103 -1.36 -18.68 -10.70
N SER A 104 -2.22 -17.78 -10.23
CA SER A 104 -2.21 -17.32 -8.83
C SER A 104 -3.60 -17.40 -8.21
N PRO A 105 -3.73 -17.76 -6.92
CA PRO A 105 -5.01 -17.77 -6.22
C PRO A 105 -5.46 -16.34 -5.95
N VAL A 106 -6.28 -15.77 -6.85
CA VAL A 106 -6.73 -14.39 -6.80
C VAL A 106 -8.26 -14.31 -6.83
N GLN A 107 -8.83 -13.54 -5.93
CA GLN A 107 -10.26 -13.25 -5.88
C GLN A 107 -10.51 -11.74 -5.92
N LEU A 108 -11.69 -11.37 -6.44
CA LEU A 108 -12.20 -10.01 -6.35
C LEU A 108 -13.10 -9.88 -5.13
N HIS A 109 -12.98 -8.77 -4.44
CA HIS A 109 -13.96 -8.35 -3.45
C HIS A 109 -14.36 -6.88 -3.66
N THR A 110 -15.43 -6.45 -3.02
CA THR A 110 -15.90 -5.07 -3.07
C THR A 110 -16.04 -4.55 -1.66
N LYS A 111 -15.04 -3.79 -1.21
CA LYS A 111 -15.02 -3.16 0.12
C LYS A 111 -14.71 -1.68 -0.06
N GLN A 112 -15.66 -0.84 0.31
CA GLN A 112 -15.55 0.59 0.12
C GLN A 112 -14.65 1.25 1.15
N ASP A 113 -14.81 0.87 2.41
CA ASP A 113 -14.03 1.41 3.53
C ASP A 113 -12.65 0.76 3.62
N LEU A 114 -11.62 1.61 3.58
CA LEU A 114 -10.23 1.20 3.72
C LEU A 114 -9.74 1.43 5.15
N HIS A 115 -9.00 0.45 5.64
CA HIS A 115 -8.35 0.55 6.94
C HIS A 115 -7.34 1.74 6.97
N PRO A 116 -7.14 2.41 8.10
CA PRO A 116 -6.22 3.55 8.23
C PRO A 116 -4.80 3.27 7.75
N THR A 117 -4.30 2.05 7.91
CA THR A 117 -2.98 1.62 7.40
C THR A 117 -2.87 1.67 5.88
N ILE A 118 -3.99 1.73 5.16
CA ILE A 118 -4.04 1.88 3.70
C ILE A 118 -4.41 3.32 3.34
N SER A 119 -5.47 3.86 3.94
CA SER A 119 -6.02 5.17 3.55
C SER A 119 -5.09 6.34 3.92
N ILE A 120 -4.37 6.28 5.04
CA ILE A 120 -3.44 7.35 5.44
C ILE A 120 -2.24 7.45 4.49
N PRO A 121 -1.45 6.38 4.24
CA PRO A 121 -0.38 6.43 3.24
C PRO A 121 -0.88 6.83 1.85
N ALA A 122 -2.02 6.29 1.43
CA ALA A 122 -2.60 6.62 0.14
C ALA A 122 -2.99 8.10 0.04
N GLU A 123 -3.56 8.71 1.11
CA GLU A 123 -3.88 10.13 1.12
C GLU A 123 -2.63 10.99 0.99
N ILE A 124 -1.58 10.71 1.79
CA ILE A 124 -0.33 11.48 1.76
C ILE A 124 0.29 11.41 0.35
N LEU A 125 0.39 10.23 -0.24
CA LEU A 125 0.99 10.04 -1.56
C LEU A 125 0.18 10.66 -2.70
N THR A 126 -1.16 10.57 -2.62
CA THR A 126 -2.04 10.96 -3.73
C THR A 126 -2.65 12.34 -3.58
N LYS A 127 -2.32 13.08 -2.53
CA LYS A 127 -2.83 14.45 -2.31
C LYS A 127 -2.68 15.35 -3.54
N PRO A 128 -1.54 15.38 -4.25
CA PRO A 128 -1.38 16.19 -5.46
C PRO A 128 -2.03 15.56 -6.71
N LEU A 129 -2.61 14.37 -6.61
CA LEU A 129 -3.21 13.61 -7.71
C LEU A 129 -4.70 13.31 -7.46
N PRO A 130 -5.59 14.30 -7.36
CA PRO A 130 -6.98 14.11 -6.94
C PRO A 130 -7.80 13.26 -7.92
N ARG A 131 -7.34 13.10 -9.15
CA ARG A 131 -8.05 12.33 -10.20
C ARG A 131 -7.53 10.89 -10.36
N VAL A 132 -6.43 10.55 -9.73
CA VAL A 132 -5.86 9.20 -9.81
C VAL A 132 -6.84 8.17 -9.25
N LYS A 133 -6.93 7.02 -9.91
CA LYS A 133 -7.71 5.89 -9.42
C LYS A 133 -6.82 4.97 -8.61
N ILE A 134 -7.38 4.26 -7.65
CA ILE A 134 -6.63 3.29 -6.86
C ILE A 134 -7.21 1.88 -6.99
N ILE A 135 -6.38 0.89 -6.74
CA ILE A 135 -6.75 -0.52 -6.60
C ILE A 135 -6.03 -1.06 -5.36
N PRO A 136 -6.71 -1.17 -4.22
CA PRO A 136 -6.16 -1.86 -3.07
C PRO A 136 -6.05 -3.36 -3.31
N VAL A 137 -4.95 -3.95 -2.84
CA VAL A 137 -4.66 -5.39 -2.92
C VAL A 137 -4.25 -5.88 -1.55
N GLU A 138 -4.90 -6.92 -1.08
CA GLU A 138 -4.54 -7.62 0.15
C GLU A 138 -3.67 -8.84 -0.21
N VAL A 139 -2.53 -8.98 0.46
CA VAL A 139 -1.65 -10.14 0.23
C VAL A 139 -2.20 -11.40 0.87
N ALA A 140 -1.83 -12.56 0.32
CA ALA A 140 -2.24 -13.88 0.79
C ALA A 140 -1.29 -14.43 1.87
N ASP A 141 -1.75 -15.43 2.63
CA ASP A 141 -0.90 -16.25 3.51
C ASP A 141 -0.34 -17.43 2.74
N VAL A 142 0.69 -17.16 1.96
CA VAL A 142 1.34 -18.12 1.07
C VAL A 142 2.85 -17.96 1.15
N SER A 143 3.59 -18.86 0.50
CA SER A 143 5.04 -18.82 0.45
C SER A 143 5.57 -17.56 -0.28
N SER A 144 6.82 -17.20 0.01
CA SER A 144 7.51 -16.11 -0.68
C SER A 144 7.57 -16.32 -2.20
N ASP A 145 7.70 -17.58 -2.64
CA ASP A 145 7.72 -17.93 -4.07
C ASP A 145 6.41 -17.57 -4.77
N LEU A 146 5.26 -17.83 -4.12
CA LEU A 146 3.96 -17.46 -4.66
C LEU A 146 3.76 -15.94 -4.70
N HIS A 147 4.27 -15.21 -3.70
CA HIS A 147 4.30 -13.74 -3.74
C HIS A 147 5.15 -13.22 -4.90
N TYR A 148 6.32 -13.81 -5.11
CA TYR A 148 7.20 -13.45 -6.22
C TYR A 148 6.54 -13.74 -7.58
N GLN A 149 5.92 -14.89 -7.75
CA GLN A 149 5.18 -15.25 -8.96
C GLN A 149 4.02 -14.27 -9.20
N PHE A 150 3.22 -13.97 -8.18
CA PHE A 150 2.15 -12.98 -8.29
C PHE A 150 2.68 -11.62 -8.74
N GLY A 151 3.81 -11.17 -8.19
CA GLY A 151 4.46 -9.92 -8.60
C GLY A 151 4.97 -9.93 -10.05
N LYS A 152 5.55 -11.05 -10.49
CA LYS A 152 6.06 -11.24 -11.85
C LYS A 152 4.93 -11.23 -12.89
N GLU A 153 3.84 -11.93 -12.63
CA GLU A 153 2.67 -11.99 -13.50
C GLU A 153 1.97 -10.63 -13.60
N LYS A 154 1.91 -9.89 -12.48
CA LYS A 154 1.41 -8.52 -12.45
C LYS A 154 2.20 -7.61 -13.40
N ASN A 155 3.53 -7.74 -13.44
CA ASN A 155 4.37 -6.93 -14.32
C ASN A 155 4.01 -7.16 -15.80
N ASN A 156 3.75 -8.40 -16.21
CA ASN A 156 3.35 -8.73 -17.57
C ASN A 156 1.98 -8.13 -17.94
N ALA A 157 1.00 -8.22 -17.03
CA ALA A 157 -0.33 -7.65 -17.25
C ALA A 157 -0.28 -6.10 -17.34
N PHE A 158 0.57 -5.46 -16.54
CA PHE A 158 0.69 -4.00 -16.56
C PHE A 158 1.54 -3.48 -17.72
N ALA A 159 2.50 -4.28 -18.21
CA ALA A 159 3.30 -3.92 -19.37
C ALA A 159 2.43 -3.78 -20.64
N SER A 160 1.41 -4.62 -20.80
CA SER A 160 0.47 -4.57 -21.91
C SER A 160 -0.66 -3.54 -21.75
N ALA A 161 -0.83 -2.98 -20.55
CA ALA A 161 -1.87 -1.99 -20.30
C ALA A 161 -1.56 -0.64 -20.98
N GLN A 162 -2.60 0.00 -21.52
CA GLN A 162 -2.49 1.37 -22.02
C GLN A 162 -2.32 2.41 -20.91
N GLN A 163 -2.82 2.09 -19.71
CA GLN A 163 -2.75 2.96 -18.54
C GLN A 163 -1.33 3.03 -17.96
N ARG A 164 -1.01 4.18 -17.41
CA ARG A 164 0.18 4.42 -16.60
C ARG A 164 -0.10 3.93 -15.18
N VAL A 165 0.60 2.90 -14.74
CA VAL A 165 0.35 2.26 -13.45
C VAL A 165 1.48 2.54 -12.49
N ALA A 166 1.19 3.06 -11.31
CA ALA A 166 2.10 3.09 -10.18
C ALA A 166 1.81 1.92 -9.25
N VAL A 167 2.84 1.40 -8.58
CA VAL A 167 2.72 0.33 -7.58
C VAL A 167 3.32 0.82 -6.27
N CYS A 168 2.49 0.94 -5.24
CA CYS A 168 2.92 1.29 -3.89
C CYS A 168 2.67 0.09 -2.97
N VAL A 169 3.74 -0.46 -2.42
CA VAL A 169 3.66 -1.55 -1.44
C VAL A 169 3.72 -0.94 -0.05
N LEU A 170 2.69 -1.19 0.74
CA LEU A 170 2.61 -0.74 2.13
C LEU A 170 3.16 -1.84 3.03
N GLY A 171 4.21 -1.54 3.75
CA GLY A 171 4.88 -2.50 4.60
C GLY A 171 5.39 -1.88 5.90
N THR A 172 5.92 -2.75 6.74
CA THR A 172 6.66 -2.37 7.94
C THR A 172 7.99 -3.09 7.94
N LEU A 173 9.01 -2.47 8.51
CA LEU A 173 10.24 -3.14 8.85
C LEU A 173 10.02 -4.06 10.07
N SER A 174 11.08 -4.64 10.61
CA SER A 174 11.00 -5.67 11.67
C SER A 174 10.28 -5.23 12.94
N GLN A 175 10.30 -3.93 13.27
CA GLN A 175 9.78 -3.37 14.52
C GLN A 175 10.41 -4.00 15.80
N LYS A 176 11.65 -4.53 15.69
CA LYS A 176 12.37 -5.24 16.76
C LYS A 176 13.75 -4.63 17.04
N LEU A 177 13.87 -3.31 16.94
CA LEU A 177 15.15 -2.62 17.11
C LEU A 177 15.44 -2.15 18.55
N SER A 178 14.45 -2.24 19.45
CA SER A 178 14.58 -1.84 20.85
C SER A 178 14.02 -2.92 21.78
N PRO A 179 14.58 -3.09 22.98
CA PRO A 179 13.96 -3.92 24.02
C PRO A 179 12.54 -3.50 24.36
N ASP A 180 12.23 -2.20 24.24
CA ASP A 180 10.90 -1.64 24.50
C ASP A 180 9.91 -1.82 23.31
N SER A 181 10.36 -2.41 22.20
CA SER A 181 9.47 -2.73 21.09
C SER A 181 8.45 -3.79 21.50
N PRO A 182 7.20 -3.76 21.01
CA PRO A 182 6.17 -4.75 21.38
C PRO A 182 6.60 -6.21 21.19
N ALA A 183 7.49 -6.47 20.23
CA ALA A 183 8.05 -7.81 19.94
C ALA A 183 9.49 -7.99 20.45
N GLY A 184 9.99 -7.06 21.28
CA GLY A 184 11.34 -7.06 21.86
C GLY A 184 12.45 -6.73 20.86
N PHE A 185 13.70 -6.96 21.24
CA PHE A 185 14.88 -6.74 20.42
C PHE A 185 15.31 -8.03 19.69
N SER A 186 15.78 -7.88 18.46
CA SER A 186 16.40 -8.97 17.71
C SER A 186 17.54 -8.46 16.83
N LEU A 187 18.72 -9.03 16.97
CA LEU A 187 19.87 -8.71 16.13
C LEU A 187 19.62 -9.07 14.65
N ALA A 188 18.95 -10.20 14.38
CA ALA A 188 18.57 -10.60 13.04
C ALA A 188 17.62 -9.59 12.39
N ALA A 189 16.71 -9.02 13.18
CA ALA A 189 15.81 -7.97 12.71
C ALA A 189 16.57 -6.69 12.33
N LYS A 190 17.58 -6.30 13.12
CA LYS A 190 18.44 -5.16 12.79
C LYS A 190 19.19 -5.38 11.48
N THR A 191 19.72 -6.58 11.25
CA THR A 191 20.40 -6.94 10.00
C THR A 191 19.45 -6.86 8.82
N TYR A 192 18.22 -7.40 8.97
CA TYR A 192 17.17 -7.35 7.96
C TYR A 192 16.80 -5.89 7.61
N ASP A 193 16.53 -5.07 8.62
CA ASP A 193 16.14 -3.67 8.40
C ASP A 193 17.25 -2.88 7.68
N THR A 194 18.52 -3.10 8.07
CA THR A 194 19.66 -2.46 7.41
C THR A 194 19.75 -2.89 5.93
N PHE A 195 19.58 -4.18 5.65
CA PHE A 195 19.56 -4.70 4.28
C PHE A 195 18.44 -4.06 3.46
N MET A 196 17.22 -4.03 3.98
CA MET A 196 16.06 -3.42 3.30
C MET A 196 16.20 -1.93 3.03
N MET A 197 16.92 -1.20 3.89
CA MET A 197 17.16 0.24 3.70
C MET A 197 18.33 0.56 2.74
N SER A 198 19.17 -0.41 2.42
CA SER A 198 20.35 -0.23 1.55
C SER A 198 20.07 -0.58 0.08
N HIS A 199 18.91 -1.11 -0.24
CA HIS A 199 18.46 -1.53 -1.57
C HIS A 199 17.17 -0.85 -1.98
#